data_b893241d908628856919c47027bba4b4
#
_entry.id   b893241d908628856919c47027bba4b4
#
_cell.length_a   1.000
_cell.length_b   1.000
_cell.length_c   1.000
_cell.angle_alpha   90.00
_cell.angle_beta   90.00
_cell.angle_gamma   90.00
#
_symmetry.space_group_name_H-M   'P 1'
#
loop_
_entity.id
_entity.type
_entity.pdbx_description
1 polymer ?
#
loop_
_entity_poly.entity_id
_entity_poly.type
_entity_poly.pdbx_seq_one_letter_code
_entity_poly.pdbx_strand_id
1 'polypeptide(L)'
;MKNTKKIIDMIYLIFLGMSIGGILTIGIVMTSTIFHSADYIGPLLSHFQEGQIMSGGFVKFSYFLNFMFMFILFYEMYSYKVLQRDKTVLISSFVALLTIGLFVGVYTPRILEMQALGEVATASEEFNNLHIASEMDFKVLVVALLTLLGRRLYVLLATKSSR
;
A
#
# COMPACT_ATOMS: atom_id res chain seq x y z
N MET A 1 21.23 -13.78 20.22
CA MET A 1 20.95 -13.80 18.76
C MET A 1 19.64 -14.47 18.36
N LYS A 2 19.30 -15.70 18.83
CA LYS A 2 18.05 -16.41 18.42
C LYS A 2 16.75 -15.69 18.82
N ASN A 3 16.71 -15.07 20.00
CA ASN A 3 15.54 -14.31 20.48
C ASN A 3 15.37 -12.97 19.77
N THR A 4 16.46 -12.25 19.48
CA THR A 4 16.42 -10.98 18.75
C THR A 4 15.82 -11.16 17.36
N LYS A 5 16.21 -12.25 16.65
CA LYS A 5 15.64 -12.55 15.34
C LYS A 5 14.12 -12.78 15.40
N LYS A 6 13.65 -13.56 16.38
CA LYS A 6 12.20 -13.81 16.52
C LYS A 6 11.42 -12.51 16.75
N ILE A 7 11.99 -11.57 17.51
CA ILE A 7 11.37 -10.28 17.75
C ILE A 7 11.28 -9.48 16.44
N ILE A 8 12.36 -9.45 15.66
CA ILE A 8 12.37 -8.76 14.36
C ILE A 8 11.35 -9.38 13.40
N ASP A 9 11.30 -10.72 13.30
CA ASP A 9 10.32 -11.44 12.48
C ASP A 9 8.88 -11.10 12.90
N MET A 10 8.60 -11.05 14.20
CA MET A 10 7.29 -10.68 14.74
C MET A 10 6.92 -9.23 14.40
N ILE A 11 7.84 -8.29 14.60
CA ILE A 11 7.65 -6.88 14.26
C ILE A 11 7.34 -6.74 12.77
N TYR A 12 8.09 -7.43 11.92
CA TYR A 12 7.87 -7.41 10.47
C TYR A 12 6.46 -7.88 10.09
N LEU A 13 5.98 -8.99 10.65
CA LEU A 13 4.64 -9.51 10.40
C LEU A 13 3.54 -8.55 10.87
N ILE A 14 3.74 -7.92 12.04
CA ILE A 14 2.80 -6.90 12.56
C ILE A 14 2.71 -5.73 11.59
N PHE A 15 3.84 -5.21 11.11
CA PHE A 15 3.85 -4.10 10.17
C PHE A 15 3.24 -4.45 8.82
N LEU A 16 3.45 -5.68 8.29
CA LEU A 16 2.75 -6.15 7.10
C LEU A 16 1.23 -6.16 7.31
N GLY A 17 0.76 -6.67 8.45
CA GLY A 17 -0.66 -6.65 8.81
C GLY A 17 -1.23 -5.23 8.94
N MET A 18 -0.50 -4.32 9.57
CA MET A 18 -0.87 -2.90 9.67
C MET A 18 -0.95 -2.23 8.30
N SER A 19 -0.03 -2.57 7.39
CA SER A 19 -0.05 -2.02 6.03
C SER A 19 -1.28 -2.47 5.26
N ILE A 20 -1.61 -3.75 5.32
CA ILE A 20 -2.82 -4.30 4.69
C ILE A 20 -4.07 -3.62 5.28
N GLY A 21 -4.17 -3.53 6.61
CA GLY A 21 -5.28 -2.85 7.28
C GLY A 21 -5.40 -1.38 6.90
N GLY A 22 -4.28 -0.64 6.86
CA GLY A 22 -4.24 0.76 6.45
C GLY A 22 -4.69 0.97 5.00
N ILE A 23 -4.20 0.12 4.08
CA ILE A 23 -4.58 0.16 2.66
C ILE A 23 -6.08 -0.09 2.49
N LEU A 24 -6.63 -1.11 3.16
CA LEU A 24 -8.06 -1.42 3.10
C LEU A 24 -8.91 -0.30 3.72
N THR A 25 -8.44 0.29 4.81
CA THR A 25 -9.13 1.42 5.45
C THR A 25 -9.19 2.64 4.54
N ILE A 26 -8.07 3.06 3.96
CA ILE A 26 -8.05 4.24 3.10
C ILE A 26 -8.75 3.96 1.76
N GLY A 27 -8.52 2.79 1.15
CA GLY A 27 -9.06 2.45 -0.17
C GLY A 27 -10.54 2.07 -0.18
N ILE A 28 -11.09 1.57 0.93
CA ILE A 28 -12.50 1.16 0.99
C ILE A 28 -13.30 2.11 1.87
N VAL A 29 -12.91 2.24 3.14
CA VAL A 29 -13.72 2.99 4.12
C VAL A 29 -13.66 4.49 3.84
N MET A 30 -12.45 5.06 3.77
CA MET A 30 -12.29 6.50 3.54
C MET A 30 -12.81 6.91 2.16
N THR A 31 -12.49 6.15 1.10
CA THR A 31 -12.96 6.43 -0.26
C THR A 31 -14.49 6.45 -0.30
N SER A 32 -15.14 5.41 0.21
CA SER A 32 -16.61 5.36 0.26
C SER A 32 -17.19 6.53 1.06
N THR A 33 -16.64 6.85 2.23
CA THR A 33 -17.14 7.93 3.09
C THR A 33 -16.99 9.29 2.43
N ILE A 34 -15.87 9.58 1.78
CA ILE A 34 -15.59 10.89 1.19
C ILE A 34 -16.42 11.08 -0.07
N PHE A 35 -16.49 10.11 -0.99
CA PHE A 35 -17.27 10.22 -2.22
C PHE A 35 -18.78 10.05 -2.05
N HIS A 36 -19.26 9.79 -0.82
CA HIS A 36 -20.66 9.85 -0.42
C HIS A 36 -20.86 10.85 0.71
N SER A 37 -20.06 11.93 0.72
CA SER A 37 -20.11 12.96 1.76
C SER A 37 -21.50 13.60 1.88
N ALA A 38 -22.24 13.69 0.77
CA ALA A 38 -23.57 14.24 0.72
C ALA A 38 -24.58 13.49 1.63
N ASP A 39 -24.37 12.22 1.89
CA ASP A 39 -25.22 11.41 2.78
C ASP A 39 -25.09 11.84 4.26
N TYR A 40 -23.98 12.49 4.61
CA TYR A 40 -23.67 12.91 5.99
C TYR A 40 -23.86 14.39 6.23
N ILE A 41 -23.44 15.24 5.26
CA ILE A 41 -23.39 16.70 5.43
C ILE A 41 -24.21 17.46 4.38
N GLY A 42 -24.98 16.74 3.54
CA GLY A 42 -25.66 17.34 2.39
C GLY A 42 -24.68 17.69 1.25
N PRO A 43 -25.17 18.26 0.13
CA PRO A 43 -24.37 18.54 -1.07
C PRO A 43 -23.47 19.78 -0.90
N LEU A 44 -22.62 19.77 0.12
CA LEU A 44 -21.70 20.88 0.44
C LEU A 44 -20.39 20.80 -0.33
N LEU A 45 -19.96 19.61 -0.76
CA LEU A 45 -18.72 19.39 -1.48
C LEU A 45 -19.02 19.02 -2.93
N SER A 46 -18.24 19.59 -3.87
CA SER A 46 -18.21 19.10 -5.24
C SER A 46 -17.38 17.81 -5.33
N HIS A 47 -17.63 17.00 -6.35
CA HIS A 47 -16.85 15.79 -6.60
C HIS A 47 -15.33 16.07 -6.72
N PHE A 48 -14.98 17.23 -7.28
CA PHE A 48 -13.60 17.70 -7.33
C PHE A 48 -13.01 17.93 -5.94
N GLN A 49 -13.76 18.57 -5.03
CA GLN A 49 -13.31 18.81 -3.65
C GLN A 49 -13.18 17.50 -2.85
N GLU A 50 -14.09 16.56 -3.04
CA GLU A 50 -13.99 15.22 -2.47
C GLU A 50 -12.70 14.53 -2.94
N GLY A 51 -12.39 14.60 -4.24
CA GLY A 51 -11.15 14.09 -4.81
C GLY A 51 -9.89 14.73 -4.21
N GLN A 52 -9.90 16.06 -3.97
CA GLN A 52 -8.78 16.75 -3.32
C GLN A 52 -8.58 16.29 -1.86
N ILE A 53 -9.66 16.14 -1.10
CA ILE A 53 -9.60 15.64 0.28
C ILE A 53 -9.03 14.22 0.30
N MET A 54 -9.49 13.36 -0.62
CA MET A 54 -9.00 11.98 -0.72
C MET A 54 -7.52 11.92 -1.09
N SER A 55 -7.07 12.73 -2.05
CA SER A 55 -5.66 12.84 -2.43
C SER A 55 -4.79 13.32 -1.27
N GLY A 56 -5.27 14.28 -0.47
CA GLY A 56 -4.60 14.69 0.77
C GLY A 56 -4.42 13.55 1.76
N GLY A 57 -5.40 12.66 1.87
CA GLY A 57 -5.32 11.42 2.64
C GLY A 57 -4.24 10.47 2.12
N PHE A 58 -4.21 10.24 0.81
CA PHE A 58 -3.19 9.41 0.17
C PHE A 58 -1.78 9.98 0.30
N VAL A 59 -1.60 11.30 0.19
CA VAL A 59 -0.29 11.94 0.44
C VAL A 59 0.21 11.65 1.85
N LYS A 60 -0.63 11.78 2.87
CA LYS A 60 -0.25 11.45 4.26
C LYS A 60 0.05 9.97 4.41
N PHE A 61 -0.74 9.11 3.78
CA PHE A 61 -0.51 7.66 3.80
C PHE A 61 0.77 7.24 3.06
N SER A 62 1.19 8.00 2.04
CA SER A 62 2.44 7.76 1.32
C SER A 62 3.69 7.82 2.20
N TYR A 63 3.69 8.61 3.28
CA TYR A 63 4.79 8.59 4.25
C TYR A 63 4.91 7.22 4.94
N PHE A 64 3.77 6.63 5.31
CA PHE A 64 3.75 5.29 5.88
C PHE A 64 4.17 4.23 4.85
N LEU A 65 3.71 4.34 3.61
CA LEU A 65 4.12 3.44 2.52
C LEU A 65 5.63 3.53 2.22
N ASN A 66 6.22 4.72 2.24
CA ASN A 66 7.66 4.89 2.09
C ASN A 66 8.44 4.20 3.21
N PHE A 67 7.98 4.34 4.46
CA PHE A 67 8.58 3.62 5.59
C PHE A 67 8.48 2.11 5.38
N MET A 68 7.31 1.61 4.95
CA MET A 68 7.10 0.19 4.66
C MET A 68 7.96 -0.31 3.50
N PHE A 69 8.14 0.49 2.45
CA PHE A 69 9.04 0.18 1.34
C PHE A 69 10.45 -0.12 1.86
N MET A 70 11.02 0.78 2.65
CA MET A 70 12.35 0.61 3.22
C MET A 70 12.42 -0.59 4.16
N PHE A 71 11.37 -0.79 4.97
CA PHE A 71 11.33 -1.89 5.93
C PHE A 71 11.24 -3.26 5.23
N ILE A 72 10.39 -3.41 4.21
CA ILE A 72 10.31 -4.62 3.38
C ILE A 72 11.65 -4.85 2.69
N LEU A 73 12.21 -3.82 2.04
CA LEU A 73 13.46 -3.94 1.30
C LEU A 73 14.59 -4.47 2.19
N PHE A 74 14.85 -3.84 3.34
CA PHE A 74 15.94 -4.24 4.22
C PHE A 74 15.71 -5.61 4.88
N TYR A 75 14.48 -5.87 5.33
CA TYR A 75 14.15 -7.15 5.95
C TYR A 75 14.29 -8.31 4.95
N GLU A 76 13.75 -8.16 3.74
CA GLU A 76 13.80 -9.22 2.73
C GLU A 76 15.22 -9.43 2.19
N MET A 77 16.01 -8.38 1.99
CA MET A 77 17.42 -8.48 1.63
C MET A 77 18.22 -9.24 2.70
N TYR A 78 18.02 -8.89 3.98
CA TYR A 78 18.67 -9.59 5.09
C TYR A 78 18.23 -11.05 5.17
N SER A 79 16.95 -11.31 5.07
CA SER A 79 16.36 -12.65 5.14
C SER A 79 16.83 -13.54 4.00
N TYR A 80 16.93 -13.01 2.79
CA TYR A 80 17.41 -13.71 1.60
C TYR A 80 18.88 -14.20 1.75
N LYS A 81 19.73 -13.35 2.35
CA LYS A 81 21.14 -13.69 2.58
C LYS A 81 21.34 -14.75 3.66
N VAL A 82 20.51 -14.74 4.70
CA VAL A 82 20.76 -15.49 5.96
C VAL A 82 19.96 -16.79 6.06
N LEU A 83 18.76 -16.88 5.43
CA LEU A 83 17.78 -17.86 5.90
C LEU A 83 17.09 -18.74 4.87
N GLN A 84 16.58 -18.23 3.80
CA GLN A 84 15.77 -19.04 2.90
C GLN A 84 15.52 -18.33 1.56
N ARG A 85 15.89 -18.99 0.47
CA ARG A 85 15.56 -18.56 -0.90
C ARG A 85 14.16 -19.06 -1.25
N ASP A 86 13.12 -18.42 -0.72
CA ASP A 86 11.74 -18.73 -1.06
C ASP A 86 11.29 -17.86 -2.24
N LYS A 87 10.93 -18.50 -3.35
CA LYS A 87 10.55 -17.81 -4.60
C LYS A 87 9.27 -17.00 -4.42
N THR A 88 8.30 -17.50 -3.66
CA THR A 88 7.03 -16.79 -3.42
C THR A 88 7.28 -15.52 -2.63
N VAL A 89 8.10 -15.58 -1.59
CA VAL A 89 8.49 -14.39 -0.83
C VAL A 89 9.22 -13.38 -1.71
N LEU A 90 10.17 -13.86 -2.53
CA LEU A 90 10.93 -12.98 -3.42
C LEU A 90 10.03 -12.24 -4.42
N ILE A 91 9.13 -12.98 -5.08
CA ILE A 91 8.21 -12.39 -6.07
C ILE A 91 7.23 -11.43 -5.40
N SER A 92 6.59 -11.85 -4.30
CA SER A 92 5.60 -11.01 -3.62
C SER A 92 6.21 -9.75 -3.00
N SER A 93 7.42 -9.83 -2.43
CA SER A 93 8.12 -8.64 -1.94
C SER A 93 8.55 -7.72 -3.07
N PHE A 94 9.04 -8.25 -4.19
CA PHE A 94 9.39 -7.44 -5.36
C PHE A 94 8.17 -6.71 -5.92
N VAL A 95 7.04 -7.41 -6.09
CA VAL A 95 5.77 -6.79 -6.56
C VAL A 95 5.31 -5.72 -5.57
N ALA A 96 5.34 -5.98 -4.26
CA ALA A 96 4.97 -4.99 -3.26
C ALA A 96 5.86 -3.74 -3.31
N LEU A 97 7.18 -3.90 -3.44
CA LEU A 97 8.10 -2.77 -3.59
C LEU A 97 7.86 -1.99 -4.87
N LEU A 98 7.64 -2.68 -5.99
CA LEU A 98 7.36 -2.03 -7.28
C LEU A 98 6.07 -1.21 -7.22
N THR A 99 4.99 -1.78 -6.72
CA THR A 99 3.69 -1.10 -6.59
C THR A 99 3.76 0.08 -5.62
N ILE A 100 4.40 -0.05 -4.45
CA ILE A 100 4.61 1.10 -3.55
C ILE A 100 5.39 2.21 -4.26
N GLY A 101 6.46 1.84 -4.98
CA GLY A 101 7.29 2.80 -5.73
C GLY A 101 6.49 3.52 -6.83
N LEU A 102 5.66 2.81 -7.58
CA LEU A 102 4.78 3.40 -8.60
C LEU A 102 3.70 4.29 -7.97
N PHE A 103 3.05 3.81 -6.92
CA PHE A 103 1.99 4.57 -6.24
C PHE A 103 2.52 5.89 -5.69
N VAL A 104 3.62 5.85 -4.95
CA VAL A 104 4.18 7.03 -4.29
C VAL A 104 4.97 7.93 -5.24
N GLY A 105 5.73 7.33 -6.17
CA GLY A 105 6.66 8.06 -7.02
C GLY A 105 6.09 8.50 -8.37
N VAL A 106 4.99 7.89 -8.83
CA VAL A 106 4.41 8.18 -10.14
C VAL A 106 2.96 8.62 -10.02
N TYR A 107 2.08 7.74 -9.51
CA TYR A 107 0.64 8.02 -9.54
C TYR A 107 0.25 9.19 -8.63
N THR A 108 0.69 9.20 -7.38
CA THR A 108 0.33 10.27 -6.43
C THR A 108 0.77 11.65 -6.92
N PRO A 109 2.04 11.89 -7.33
CA PRO A 109 2.46 13.19 -7.85
C PRO A 109 1.68 13.62 -9.10
N ARG A 110 1.44 12.69 -10.04
CA ARG A 110 0.75 12.99 -11.28
C ARG A 110 -0.72 13.37 -11.06
N ILE A 111 -1.41 12.67 -10.15
CA ILE A 111 -2.78 13.01 -9.74
C ILE A 111 -2.82 14.42 -9.12
N LEU A 112 -1.87 14.76 -8.25
CA LEU A 112 -1.79 16.09 -7.64
C LEU A 112 -1.50 17.19 -8.65
N GLU A 113 -0.62 16.95 -9.63
CA GLU A 113 -0.37 17.89 -10.73
C GLU A 113 -1.65 18.20 -11.52
N MET A 114 -2.42 17.17 -11.89
CA MET A 114 -3.67 17.35 -12.63
C MET A 114 -4.75 18.04 -11.77
N GLN A 115 -4.82 17.75 -10.48
CA GLN A 115 -5.71 18.46 -9.56
C GLN A 115 -5.34 19.94 -9.40
N ALA A 116 -4.05 20.27 -9.44
CA ALA A 116 -3.59 21.66 -9.38
C ALA A 116 -3.98 22.47 -10.63
N LEU A 117 -4.19 21.80 -11.78
CA LEU A 117 -4.69 22.42 -13.00
C LEU A 117 -6.22 22.68 -12.97
N GLY A 118 -6.92 22.16 -11.94
CA GLY A 118 -8.33 22.42 -11.69
C GLY A 118 -9.28 21.35 -12.21
N GLU A 119 -10.58 21.64 -12.07
CA GLU A 119 -11.66 20.67 -12.30
C GLU A 119 -11.72 20.17 -13.75
N VAL A 120 -11.41 21.03 -14.72
CA VAL A 120 -11.40 20.66 -16.15
C VAL A 120 -10.35 19.59 -16.43
N ALA A 121 -9.18 19.70 -15.83
CA ALA A 121 -8.11 18.69 -15.99
C ALA A 121 -8.50 17.36 -15.35
N THR A 122 -9.15 17.36 -14.21
CA THR A 122 -9.60 16.14 -13.55
C THR A 122 -10.84 15.50 -14.18
N ALA A 123 -11.56 16.21 -15.05
CA ALA A 123 -12.63 15.67 -15.88
C ALA A 123 -12.12 15.03 -17.19
N SER A 124 -10.82 15.06 -17.46
CA SER A 124 -10.23 14.54 -18.69
C SER A 124 -10.15 13.02 -18.70
N GLU A 125 -10.12 12.43 -19.90
CA GLU A 125 -9.87 11.01 -20.10
C GLU A 125 -8.47 10.59 -19.59
N GLU A 126 -7.48 11.47 -19.72
CA GLU A 126 -6.12 11.24 -19.21
C GLU A 126 -6.14 11.04 -17.69
N PHE A 127 -6.86 11.91 -16.94
CA PHE A 127 -7.00 11.77 -15.51
C PHE A 127 -7.72 10.48 -15.13
N ASN A 128 -8.81 10.16 -15.82
CA ASN A 128 -9.57 8.93 -15.55
C ASN A 128 -8.68 7.68 -15.73
N ASN A 129 -7.90 7.61 -16.81
CA ASN A 129 -6.99 6.50 -17.07
C ASN A 129 -5.89 6.39 -15.99
N LEU A 130 -5.33 7.53 -15.59
CA LEU A 130 -4.34 7.61 -14.52
C LEU A 130 -4.94 7.14 -13.17
N HIS A 131 -6.16 7.57 -12.87
CA HIS A 131 -6.86 7.17 -11.65
C HIS A 131 -7.13 5.66 -11.62
N ILE A 132 -7.68 5.09 -12.71
CA ILE A 132 -7.90 3.65 -12.84
C ILE A 132 -6.59 2.87 -12.69
N ALA A 133 -5.50 3.32 -13.33
CA ALA A 133 -4.19 2.68 -13.20
C ALA A 133 -3.69 2.68 -11.76
N SER A 134 -3.82 3.81 -11.04
CA SER A 134 -3.44 3.92 -9.63
C SER A 134 -4.27 3.02 -8.71
N GLU A 135 -5.57 2.89 -8.99
CA GLU A 135 -6.47 2.00 -8.26
C GLU A 135 -6.11 0.52 -8.47
N MET A 136 -5.80 0.14 -9.70
CA MET A 136 -5.35 -1.23 -10.02
C MET A 136 -4.01 -1.55 -9.35
N ASP A 137 -3.05 -0.63 -9.39
CA ASP A 137 -1.77 -0.76 -8.69
C ASP A 137 -1.96 -0.98 -7.18
N PHE A 138 -2.86 -0.22 -6.58
CA PHE A 138 -3.20 -0.34 -5.16
C PHE A 138 -3.84 -1.68 -4.80
N LYS A 139 -4.69 -2.24 -5.67
CA LYS A 139 -5.25 -3.60 -5.54
C LYS A 139 -4.18 -4.68 -5.64
N VAL A 140 -3.25 -4.53 -6.59
CA VAL A 140 -2.10 -5.44 -6.75
C VAL A 140 -1.21 -5.40 -5.50
N LEU A 141 -0.99 -4.23 -4.91
CA LEU A 141 -0.24 -4.08 -3.66
C LEU A 141 -0.88 -4.90 -2.53
N VAL A 142 -2.20 -4.84 -2.35
CA VAL A 142 -2.91 -5.64 -1.33
C VAL A 142 -2.67 -7.14 -1.52
N VAL A 143 -2.81 -7.63 -2.75
CA VAL A 143 -2.60 -9.06 -3.06
C VAL A 143 -1.14 -9.47 -2.80
N ALA A 144 -0.18 -8.63 -3.18
CA ALA A 144 1.24 -8.87 -2.95
C ALA A 144 1.57 -8.95 -1.45
N LEU A 145 1.06 -8.00 -0.65
CA LEU A 145 1.28 -7.98 0.80
C LEU A 145 0.60 -9.14 1.52
N LEU A 146 -0.62 -9.52 1.12
CA LEU A 146 -1.31 -10.70 1.66
C LEU A 146 -0.53 -12.00 1.37
N THR A 147 -0.04 -12.13 0.15
CA THR A 147 0.78 -13.28 -0.27
C THR A 147 2.09 -13.32 0.52
N LEU A 148 2.75 -12.18 0.68
CA LEU A 148 4.00 -12.06 1.43
C LEU A 148 3.78 -12.40 2.91
N LEU A 149 2.75 -11.84 3.54
CA LEU A 149 2.40 -12.12 4.93
C LEU A 149 2.08 -13.60 5.15
N GLY A 150 1.20 -14.17 4.32
CA GLY A 150 0.80 -15.57 4.43
C GLY A 150 1.98 -16.53 4.25
N ARG A 151 2.83 -16.26 3.26
CA ARG A 151 4.02 -17.09 3.02
C ARG A 151 5.05 -16.98 4.15
N ARG A 152 5.28 -15.78 4.69
CA ARG A 152 6.17 -15.57 5.83
C ARG A 152 5.67 -16.29 7.08
N LEU A 153 4.37 -16.21 7.38
CA LEU A 153 3.76 -16.95 8.47
C LEU A 153 3.94 -18.47 8.30
N TYR A 154 3.66 -18.99 7.11
CA TYR A 154 3.83 -20.43 6.81
C TYR A 154 5.29 -20.89 7.06
N VAL A 155 6.26 -20.16 6.53
CA VAL A 155 7.69 -20.50 6.67
C VAL A 155 8.13 -20.48 8.14
N LEU A 156 7.67 -19.52 8.93
CA LEU A 156 8.01 -19.41 10.35
C LEU A 156 7.39 -20.54 11.18
N LEU A 157 6.15 -20.95 10.87
CA LEU A 157 5.46 -22.05 11.56
C LEU A 157 6.08 -23.40 11.18
N ALA A 158 6.37 -23.64 9.90
CA ALA A 158 6.99 -24.88 9.44
C ALA A 158 8.37 -25.12 10.07
N THR A 159 9.18 -24.09 10.25
CA THR A 159 10.51 -24.19 10.90
C THR A 159 10.43 -24.53 12.39
N LYS A 160 9.27 -24.30 13.03
CA LYS A 160 9.05 -24.64 14.44
C LYS A 160 8.65 -26.10 14.64
N SER A 161 7.98 -26.73 13.66
CA SER A 161 7.49 -28.11 13.73
C SER A 161 8.59 -29.15 13.53
N SER A 162 9.72 -28.77 12.93
CA SER A 162 10.86 -29.67 12.62
C SER A 162 11.93 -29.72 13.73
N ARG A 163 11.66 -29.19 14.89
CA ARG A 163 12.53 -29.20 16.09
C ARG A 163 11.81 -29.79 17.28
#